data_8ddcda447b9fb45d1aa3e89613ef6a17
#
_entry.id   8ddcda447b9fb45d1aa3e89613ef6a17
#
_cell.length_a   1.000
_cell.length_b   1.000
_cell.length_c   1.000
_cell.angle_alpha   90.00
_cell.angle_beta   90.00
_cell.angle_gamma   90.00
#
_symmetry.space_group_name_H-M   'P 1'
#
loop_
_entity.id
_entity.type
_entity.pdbx_description
1 polymer ?
#
loop_
_entity_poly.entity_id
_entity_poly.type
_entity_poly.pdbx_seq_one_letter_code
_entity_poly.pdbx_strand_id
1 'polypeptide(L)'
;MDEKMKELDALFDFFREIDKEKLIERKTYVTGAVRWENDAEHAWHMALMTVLLSEYSNEPIDVLKTVTMLLIHDLVEIDAGDTYAYSGVSKEEQHAKEEKGAARIFGMLPKEKGRKLYDLWQEFEAGETAEARFAHTMDNIQPMMLNDHTDGKAWQQFGVSLSKIYKRNELTPKGSRVLWRYAKERILAPNVAKGRIKGE
;
A
#
# COMPACT_ATOMS: atom_id res chain seq x y z
N MET A 1 -22.78 -28.80 16.04
CA MET A 1 -21.42 -28.43 15.58
C MET A 1 -20.89 -27.45 16.61
N ASP A 2 -19.68 -27.65 17.11
CA ASP A 2 -19.03 -26.79 18.10
C ASP A 2 -18.92 -25.37 17.53
N GLU A 3 -19.31 -24.37 18.29
CA GLU A 3 -19.31 -22.95 17.88
C GLU A 3 -17.89 -22.48 17.53
N LYS A 4 -16.87 -23.00 18.25
CA LYS A 4 -15.46 -22.75 17.93
C LYS A 4 -15.06 -23.31 16.55
N MET A 5 -15.60 -24.46 16.15
CA MET A 5 -15.32 -25.03 14.83
C MET A 5 -15.92 -24.18 13.72
N LYS A 6 -17.14 -23.64 13.90
CA LYS A 6 -17.74 -22.70 12.93
C LYS A 6 -16.92 -21.40 12.80
N GLU A 7 -16.42 -20.90 13.92
CA GLU A 7 -15.55 -19.73 13.90
C GLU A 7 -14.25 -20.01 13.15
N LEU A 8 -13.64 -21.17 13.38
CA LEU A 8 -12.44 -21.60 12.66
C LEU A 8 -12.71 -21.79 11.16
N ASP A 9 -13.84 -22.38 10.79
CA ASP A 9 -14.24 -22.52 9.39
C ASP A 9 -14.28 -21.16 8.69
N ALA A 10 -14.91 -20.15 9.31
CA ALA A 10 -14.97 -18.79 8.76
C ALA A 10 -13.57 -18.16 8.62
N LEU A 11 -12.69 -18.35 9.60
CA LEU A 11 -11.31 -17.86 9.54
C LEU A 11 -10.51 -18.54 8.42
N PHE A 12 -10.66 -19.85 8.25
CA PHE A 12 -9.97 -20.58 7.17
C PHE A 12 -10.52 -20.23 5.79
N ASP A 13 -11.82 -19.96 5.67
CA ASP A 13 -12.41 -19.47 4.42
C ASP A 13 -11.88 -18.07 4.07
N PHE A 14 -11.78 -17.18 5.06
CA PHE A 14 -11.11 -15.89 4.88
C PHE A 14 -9.65 -16.04 4.44
N PHE A 15 -8.86 -16.93 5.06
CA PHE A 15 -7.47 -17.16 4.66
C PHE A 15 -7.34 -17.68 3.23
N ARG A 16 -8.28 -18.52 2.77
CA ARG A 16 -8.33 -18.96 1.36
C ARG A 16 -8.69 -17.82 0.42
N GLU A 17 -9.58 -16.94 0.84
CA GLU A 17 -10.01 -15.79 0.04
C GLU A 17 -8.88 -14.79 -0.16
N ILE A 18 -8.18 -14.41 0.91
CA ILE A 18 -7.08 -13.43 0.82
C ILE A 18 -5.85 -13.98 0.09
N ASP A 19 -5.73 -15.29 -0.13
CA ASP A 19 -4.69 -15.86 -0.98
C ASP A 19 -4.75 -15.32 -2.42
N LYS A 20 -5.91 -14.83 -2.86
CA LYS A 20 -6.11 -14.22 -4.18
C LYS A 20 -5.34 -12.89 -4.36
N GLU A 21 -4.99 -12.19 -3.28
CA GLU A 21 -4.15 -10.99 -3.31
C GLU A 21 -2.83 -11.23 -4.05
N LYS A 22 -2.31 -12.45 -4.00
CA LYS A 22 -1.11 -12.87 -4.74
C LYS A 22 -1.27 -12.84 -6.27
N LEU A 23 -2.51 -12.78 -6.77
CA LEU A 23 -2.82 -12.75 -8.20
C LEU A 23 -3.00 -11.32 -8.74
N ILE A 24 -2.99 -10.32 -7.89
CA ILE A 24 -3.17 -8.93 -8.26
C ILE A 24 -1.79 -8.34 -8.55
N GLU A 25 -1.55 -7.96 -9.80
CA GLU A 25 -0.26 -7.42 -10.26
C GLU A 25 -0.25 -5.90 -10.23
N ARG A 26 0.68 -5.33 -9.49
CA ARG A 26 0.99 -3.90 -9.44
C ARG A 26 1.77 -3.46 -10.68
N LYS A 27 1.90 -2.14 -10.90
CA LYS A 27 2.75 -1.60 -11.99
C LYS A 27 4.14 -1.20 -11.50
N THR A 28 4.66 -1.95 -10.53
CA THR A 28 6.01 -1.84 -9.98
C THR A 28 6.74 -3.17 -10.20
N TYR A 29 7.99 -3.11 -10.65
CA TYR A 29 8.80 -4.32 -10.85
C TYR A 29 9.44 -4.79 -9.54
N VAL A 30 9.49 -6.11 -9.33
CA VAL A 30 10.36 -6.69 -8.30
C VAL A 30 11.83 -6.54 -8.67
N THR A 31 12.73 -6.77 -7.72
CA THR A 31 14.19 -6.79 -7.91
C THR A 31 14.59 -7.60 -9.16
N GLY A 32 15.50 -7.06 -9.95
CA GLY A 32 15.93 -7.64 -11.22
C GLY A 32 14.99 -7.37 -12.39
N ALA A 33 13.88 -6.67 -12.16
CA ALA A 33 12.91 -6.25 -13.18
C ALA A 33 12.38 -7.42 -14.06
N VAL A 34 12.23 -8.61 -13.45
CA VAL A 34 11.85 -9.85 -14.16
C VAL A 34 10.34 -10.03 -14.27
N ARG A 35 9.58 -9.49 -13.33
CA ARG A 35 8.11 -9.50 -13.33
C ARG A 35 7.57 -8.32 -12.50
N TRP A 36 6.25 -8.14 -12.57
CA TRP A 36 5.55 -7.23 -11.69
C TRP A 36 5.51 -7.77 -10.25
N GLU A 37 5.50 -6.87 -9.28
CA GLU A 37 5.19 -7.14 -7.89
C GLU A 37 3.69 -7.44 -7.76
N ASN A 38 3.29 -8.30 -6.82
CA ASN A 38 1.88 -8.45 -6.44
C ASN A 38 1.60 -7.78 -5.10
N ASP A 39 0.30 -7.58 -4.76
CA ASP A 39 -0.10 -6.85 -3.57
C ASP A 39 0.34 -7.53 -2.26
N ALA A 40 0.34 -8.86 -2.21
CA ALA A 40 0.82 -9.58 -1.03
C ALA A 40 2.33 -9.36 -0.77
N GLU A 41 3.14 -9.27 -1.83
CA GLU A 41 4.57 -8.95 -1.72
C GLU A 41 4.79 -7.51 -1.29
N HIS A 42 3.98 -6.58 -1.81
CA HIS A 42 3.96 -5.19 -1.43
C HIS A 42 3.63 -5.02 0.06
N ALA A 43 2.52 -5.59 0.50
CA ALA A 43 2.07 -5.55 1.90
C ALA A 43 3.12 -6.12 2.87
N TRP A 44 3.69 -7.30 2.55
CA TRP A 44 4.78 -7.90 3.34
C TRP A 44 5.99 -6.98 3.44
N HIS A 45 6.41 -6.39 2.31
CA HIS A 45 7.59 -5.54 2.26
C HIS A 45 7.41 -4.28 3.12
N MET A 46 6.25 -3.62 2.99
CA MET A 46 5.92 -2.44 3.80
C MET A 46 5.79 -2.75 5.29
N ALA A 47 5.23 -3.92 5.65
CA ALA A 47 5.14 -4.35 7.03
C ALA A 47 6.53 -4.43 7.67
N LEU A 48 7.51 -5.03 6.98
CA LEU A 48 8.89 -5.09 7.46
C LEU A 48 9.56 -3.72 7.49
N MET A 49 9.34 -2.88 6.47
CA MET A 49 9.83 -1.50 6.46
C MET A 49 9.29 -0.71 7.65
N THR A 50 8.01 -0.87 8.00
CA THR A 50 7.39 -0.21 9.14
C THR A 50 8.07 -0.59 10.46
N VAL A 51 8.33 -1.87 10.68
CA VAL A 51 9.04 -2.34 11.89
C VAL A 51 10.41 -1.68 12.05
N LEU A 52 11.14 -1.49 10.94
CA LEU A 52 12.50 -0.94 10.96
C LEU A 52 12.55 0.59 10.90
N LEU A 53 11.53 1.24 10.34
CA LEU A 53 11.52 2.68 10.08
C LEU A 53 10.56 3.46 10.99
N SER A 54 9.89 2.81 11.93
CA SER A 54 8.92 3.45 12.84
C SER A 54 9.50 4.62 13.63
N GLU A 55 10.78 4.57 13.97
CA GLU A 55 11.49 5.66 14.65
C GLU A 55 11.58 6.96 13.84
N TYR A 56 11.39 6.88 12.50
CA TYR A 56 11.38 8.03 11.60
C TYR A 56 9.99 8.62 11.38
N SER A 57 8.96 8.12 12.06
CA SER A 57 7.64 8.75 12.06
C SER A 57 7.70 10.15 12.67
N ASN A 58 6.88 11.08 12.17
CA ASN A 58 6.79 12.42 12.75
C ASN A 58 6.23 12.42 14.18
N GLU A 59 5.41 11.45 14.50
CA GLU A 59 4.72 11.28 15.78
C GLU A 59 4.86 9.83 16.26
N PRO A 60 4.80 9.55 17.57
CA PRO A 60 4.76 8.17 18.05
C PRO A 60 3.61 7.39 17.43
N ILE A 61 3.87 6.15 17.02
CA ILE A 61 2.89 5.25 16.40
C ILE A 61 2.84 3.90 17.12
N ASP A 62 1.67 3.25 17.09
CA ASP A 62 1.55 1.82 17.39
C ASP A 62 2.00 1.03 16.15
N VAL A 63 3.19 0.42 16.27
CA VAL A 63 3.82 -0.34 15.18
C VAL A 63 2.96 -1.54 14.76
N LEU A 64 2.37 -2.27 15.72
CA LEU A 64 1.52 -3.42 15.40
C LEU A 64 0.27 -2.99 14.65
N LYS A 65 -0.35 -1.90 15.08
CA LYS A 65 -1.52 -1.31 14.41
C LYS A 65 -1.17 -0.89 12.98
N THR A 66 -0.05 -0.17 12.80
CA THR A 66 0.41 0.30 11.48
C THR A 66 0.74 -0.86 10.54
N VAL A 67 1.43 -1.89 11.03
CA VAL A 67 1.72 -3.12 10.28
C VAL A 67 0.41 -3.82 9.87
N THR A 68 -0.57 -3.90 10.79
CA THR A 68 -1.86 -4.50 10.47
C THR A 68 -2.60 -3.71 9.39
N MET A 69 -2.59 -2.38 9.43
CA MET A 69 -3.14 -1.53 8.36
C MET A 69 -2.54 -1.91 7.00
N LEU A 70 -1.21 -1.98 6.93
CA LEU A 70 -0.49 -2.28 5.68
C LEU A 70 -0.71 -3.71 5.17
N LEU A 71 -0.98 -4.67 6.06
CA LEU A 71 -1.29 -6.04 5.66
C LEU A 71 -2.72 -6.22 5.13
N ILE A 72 -3.61 -5.26 5.39
CA ILE A 72 -5.02 -5.41 5.02
C ILE A 72 -5.52 -4.35 4.02
N HIS A 73 -4.73 -3.29 3.74
CA HIS A 73 -5.21 -2.12 2.99
C HIS A 73 -5.60 -2.48 1.54
N ASP A 74 -4.82 -3.31 0.87
CA ASP A 74 -5.04 -3.73 -0.52
C ASP A 74 -5.90 -5.01 -0.66
N LEU A 75 -6.31 -5.68 0.46
CA LEU A 75 -7.21 -6.85 0.38
C LEU A 75 -8.51 -6.56 -0.37
N VAL A 76 -8.97 -5.32 -0.33
CA VAL A 76 -10.17 -4.85 -1.03
C VAL A 76 -10.02 -4.91 -2.56
N GLU A 77 -8.79 -4.91 -3.06
CA GLU A 77 -8.48 -4.99 -4.48
C GLU A 77 -8.74 -6.37 -5.07
N ILE A 78 -8.95 -7.40 -4.24
CA ILE A 78 -9.44 -8.72 -4.70
C ILE A 78 -10.74 -8.57 -5.49
N ASP A 79 -11.59 -7.61 -5.12
CA ASP A 79 -12.85 -7.31 -5.82
C ASP A 79 -12.75 -6.06 -6.71
N ALA A 80 -12.04 -5.03 -6.25
CA ALA A 80 -11.93 -3.75 -6.93
C ALA A 80 -10.91 -3.74 -8.09
N GLY A 81 -9.87 -4.60 -7.98
CA GLY A 81 -8.69 -4.59 -8.85
C GLY A 81 -7.74 -3.45 -8.54
N ASP A 82 -6.41 -3.69 -8.70
CA ASP A 82 -5.40 -2.62 -8.57
C ASP A 82 -5.65 -1.52 -9.59
N THR A 83 -5.74 -0.30 -9.12
CA THR A 83 -5.83 0.89 -9.96
C THR A 83 -4.49 1.61 -9.99
N TYR A 84 -3.83 1.55 -11.16
CA TYR A 84 -2.53 2.21 -11.34
C TYR A 84 -2.58 3.68 -10.90
N ALA A 85 -1.71 4.05 -9.99
CA ALA A 85 -1.68 5.36 -9.31
C ALA A 85 -1.66 6.59 -10.25
N TYR A 86 -1.32 6.41 -11.53
CA TYR A 86 -1.26 7.47 -12.54
C TYR A 86 -2.29 7.28 -13.66
N SER A 87 -3.31 6.42 -13.49
CA SER A 87 -4.30 6.06 -14.52
C SER A 87 -5.32 7.15 -14.83
N GLY A 88 -5.55 8.08 -13.91
CA GLY A 88 -6.57 9.14 -14.05
C GLY A 88 -8.02 8.68 -13.78
N VAL A 89 -8.23 7.48 -13.22
CA VAL A 89 -9.54 7.00 -12.74
C VAL A 89 -10.05 7.92 -11.63
N SER A 90 -11.37 8.14 -11.57
CA SER A 90 -12.01 8.93 -10.51
C SER A 90 -11.79 8.25 -9.14
N LYS A 91 -11.31 9.03 -8.17
CA LYS A 91 -11.09 8.55 -6.80
C LYS A 91 -12.41 8.09 -6.16
N GLU A 92 -13.51 8.78 -6.46
CA GLU A 92 -14.83 8.47 -5.91
C GLU A 92 -15.35 7.12 -6.42
N GLU A 93 -15.18 6.84 -7.72
CA GLU A 93 -15.59 5.56 -8.30
C GLU A 93 -14.74 4.39 -7.76
N GLN A 94 -13.43 4.60 -7.62
CA GLN A 94 -12.53 3.60 -7.08
C GLN A 94 -12.85 3.32 -5.60
N HIS A 95 -12.97 4.36 -4.78
CA HIS A 95 -13.32 4.23 -3.37
C HIS A 95 -14.65 3.51 -3.16
N ALA A 96 -15.67 3.78 -4.00
CA ALA A 96 -16.95 3.07 -3.92
C ALA A 96 -16.85 1.57 -4.23
N LYS A 97 -15.89 1.15 -5.06
CA LYS A 97 -15.61 -0.28 -5.31
C LYS A 97 -14.87 -0.90 -4.13
N GLU A 98 -13.87 -0.22 -3.60
CA GLU A 98 -13.08 -0.63 -2.45
C GLU A 98 -13.94 -0.79 -1.19
N GLU A 99 -14.87 0.14 -0.93
CA GLU A 99 -15.86 0.05 0.15
C GLU A 99 -16.70 -1.24 0.07
N LYS A 100 -17.15 -1.60 -1.14
CA LYS A 100 -17.90 -2.86 -1.37
C LYS A 100 -17.00 -4.08 -1.15
N GLY A 101 -15.77 -4.03 -1.63
CA GLY A 101 -14.76 -5.07 -1.40
C GLY A 101 -14.49 -5.25 0.09
N ALA A 102 -14.28 -4.16 0.83
CA ALA A 102 -14.06 -4.16 2.28
C ALA A 102 -15.24 -4.80 3.03
N ALA A 103 -16.47 -4.37 2.71
CA ALA A 103 -17.67 -4.92 3.34
C ALA A 103 -17.80 -6.42 3.10
N ARG A 104 -17.49 -6.93 1.90
CA ARG A 104 -17.53 -8.36 1.56
C ARG A 104 -16.41 -9.12 2.27
N ILE A 105 -15.16 -8.70 2.10
CA ILE A 105 -13.99 -9.45 2.56
C ILE A 105 -13.95 -9.51 4.09
N PHE A 106 -14.06 -8.36 4.76
CA PHE A 106 -14.07 -8.35 6.23
C PHE A 106 -15.38 -8.94 6.81
N GLY A 107 -16.47 -8.92 6.03
CA GLY A 107 -17.74 -9.58 6.38
C GLY A 107 -17.69 -11.12 6.42
N MET A 108 -16.64 -11.75 5.81
CA MET A 108 -16.41 -13.20 5.91
C MET A 108 -15.96 -13.63 7.31
N LEU A 109 -15.39 -12.71 8.06
CA LEU A 109 -14.87 -13.00 9.41
C LEU A 109 -15.99 -13.02 10.45
N PRO A 110 -15.77 -13.67 11.62
CA PRO A 110 -16.61 -13.51 12.78
C PRO A 110 -16.82 -12.02 13.10
N LYS A 111 -18.06 -11.63 13.38
CA LYS A 111 -18.53 -10.23 13.43
C LYS A 111 -17.56 -9.25 14.09
N GLU A 112 -17.09 -9.58 15.30
CA GLU A 112 -16.19 -8.69 16.05
C GLU A 112 -14.80 -8.54 15.39
N LYS A 113 -14.26 -9.63 14.82
CA LYS A 113 -12.99 -9.62 14.12
C LYS A 113 -13.10 -8.85 12.80
N GLY A 114 -14.15 -9.12 12.04
CA GLY A 114 -14.41 -8.45 10.76
C GLY A 114 -14.60 -6.95 10.93
N ARG A 115 -15.41 -6.55 11.92
CA ARG A 115 -15.61 -5.14 12.25
C ARG A 115 -14.30 -4.44 12.60
N LYS A 116 -13.47 -5.08 13.45
CA LYS A 116 -12.18 -4.50 13.85
C LYS A 116 -11.25 -4.24 12.67
N LEU A 117 -11.18 -5.17 11.71
CA LEU A 117 -10.35 -4.98 10.52
C LEU A 117 -10.96 -3.96 9.55
N TYR A 118 -12.28 -3.95 9.41
CA TYR A 118 -12.98 -2.95 8.61
C TYR A 118 -12.76 -1.52 9.15
N ASP A 119 -12.92 -1.31 10.46
CA ASP A 119 -12.69 -0.02 11.11
C ASP A 119 -11.22 0.43 10.92
N LEU A 120 -10.27 -0.51 10.97
CA LEU A 120 -8.85 -0.24 10.76
C LEU A 120 -8.53 0.12 9.29
N TRP A 121 -9.19 -0.53 8.34
CA TRP A 121 -9.10 -0.18 6.93
C TRP A 121 -9.67 1.22 6.67
N GLN A 122 -10.83 1.55 7.25
CA GLN A 122 -11.39 2.90 7.15
C GLN A 122 -10.47 3.96 7.76
N GLU A 123 -9.79 3.65 8.85
CA GLU A 123 -8.80 4.55 9.47
C GLU A 123 -7.60 4.78 8.53
N PHE A 124 -7.13 3.73 7.84
CA PHE A 124 -6.11 3.86 6.81
C PHE A 124 -6.59 4.80 5.69
N GLU A 125 -7.76 4.55 5.11
CA GLU A 125 -8.33 5.37 4.03
C GLU A 125 -8.48 6.85 4.43
N ALA A 126 -8.91 7.13 5.64
CA ALA A 126 -9.05 8.50 6.16
C ALA A 126 -7.70 9.24 6.26
N GLY A 127 -6.60 8.54 6.55
CA GLY A 127 -5.25 9.12 6.62
C GLY A 127 -5.07 10.17 7.73
N GLU A 128 -5.91 10.15 8.78
CA GLU A 128 -5.96 11.21 9.79
C GLU A 128 -5.15 10.92 11.04
N THR A 129 -4.92 9.65 11.38
CA THR A 129 -4.13 9.25 12.55
C THR A 129 -2.63 9.23 12.22
N ALA A 130 -1.78 9.22 13.25
CA ALA A 130 -0.33 9.12 13.08
C ALA A 130 0.05 7.80 12.37
N GLU A 131 -0.60 6.70 12.74
CA GLU A 131 -0.41 5.38 12.15
C GLU A 131 -0.81 5.37 10.67
N ALA A 132 -1.99 5.88 10.32
CA ALA A 132 -2.46 5.94 8.95
C ALA A 132 -1.56 6.82 8.07
N ARG A 133 -1.15 8.00 8.55
CA ARG A 133 -0.20 8.86 7.82
C ARG A 133 1.15 8.19 7.60
N PHE A 134 1.66 7.44 8.60
CA PHE A 134 2.90 6.71 8.43
C PHE A 134 2.75 5.50 7.51
N ALA A 135 1.62 4.78 7.58
CA ALA A 135 1.29 3.70 6.65
C ALA A 135 1.25 4.20 5.20
N HIS A 136 0.57 5.30 4.91
CA HIS A 136 0.61 5.94 3.58
C HIS A 136 2.02 6.38 3.16
N THR A 137 2.87 6.76 4.12
CA THR A 137 4.27 7.05 3.81
C THR A 137 5.00 5.80 3.32
N MET A 138 4.77 4.65 3.95
CA MET A 138 5.36 3.37 3.52
C MET A 138 4.83 2.95 2.15
N ASP A 139 3.51 3.03 1.93
CA ASP A 139 2.84 2.72 0.65
C ASP A 139 3.40 3.57 -0.51
N ASN A 140 3.74 4.81 -0.25
CA ASN A 140 4.32 5.69 -1.26
C ASN A 140 5.83 5.48 -1.47
N ILE A 141 6.60 5.20 -0.42
CA ILE A 141 8.07 5.09 -0.50
C ILE A 141 8.52 3.73 -1.04
N GLN A 142 7.82 2.65 -0.72
CA GLN A 142 8.19 1.30 -1.15
C GLN A 142 8.27 1.19 -2.68
N PRO A 143 7.26 1.62 -3.47
CA PRO A 143 7.34 1.58 -4.92
C PRO A 143 8.43 2.50 -5.51
N MET A 144 8.69 3.65 -4.86
CA MET A 144 9.80 4.53 -5.29
C MET A 144 11.15 3.83 -5.13
N MET A 145 11.37 3.13 -4.02
CA MET A 145 12.60 2.38 -3.77
C MET A 145 12.77 1.25 -4.79
N LEU A 146 11.72 0.49 -5.10
CA LEU A 146 11.78 -0.57 -6.12
C LEU A 146 12.01 0.01 -7.52
N ASN A 147 11.40 1.14 -7.86
CA ASN A 147 11.66 1.81 -9.13
C ASN A 147 13.11 2.27 -9.26
N ASP A 148 13.69 2.83 -8.20
CA ASP A 148 15.12 3.17 -8.19
C ASP A 148 16.00 1.93 -8.40
N HIS A 149 15.71 0.85 -7.67
CA HIS A 149 16.46 -0.41 -7.72
C HIS A 149 16.33 -1.15 -9.07
N THR A 150 15.29 -0.87 -9.84
CA THR A 150 15.05 -1.42 -11.19
C THR A 150 15.35 -0.42 -12.30
N ASP A 151 16.29 0.50 -12.05
CA ASP A 151 16.76 1.51 -13.02
C ASP A 151 15.63 2.40 -13.58
N GLY A 152 14.58 2.62 -12.81
CA GLY A 152 13.42 3.42 -13.21
C GLY A 152 12.60 2.80 -14.33
N LYS A 153 12.65 1.47 -14.50
CA LYS A 153 12.03 0.75 -15.63
C LYS A 153 10.55 1.10 -15.78
N ALA A 154 9.75 1.04 -14.69
CA ALA A 154 8.34 1.37 -14.77
C ALA A 154 8.12 2.88 -15.00
N TRP A 155 8.90 3.76 -14.39
CA TRP A 155 8.80 5.20 -14.64
C TRP A 155 9.03 5.54 -16.12
N GLN A 156 10.05 4.92 -16.75
CA GLN A 156 10.35 5.10 -18.17
C GLN A 156 9.23 4.52 -19.05
N GLN A 157 8.78 3.30 -18.74
CA GLN A 157 7.74 2.59 -19.51
C GLN A 157 6.43 3.38 -19.55
N PHE A 158 6.03 3.97 -18.42
CA PHE A 158 4.79 4.74 -18.31
C PHE A 158 4.98 6.25 -18.47
N GLY A 159 6.18 6.69 -18.77
CA GLY A 159 6.50 8.10 -19.01
C GLY A 159 6.14 9.00 -17.82
N VAL A 160 6.45 8.54 -16.59
CA VAL A 160 6.13 9.25 -15.37
C VAL A 160 6.99 10.49 -15.21
N SER A 161 6.38 11.65 -14.98
CA SER A 161 7.05 12.91 -14.71
C SER A 161 7.28 13.14 -13.22
N LEU A 162 8.28 13.97 -12.89
CA LEU A 162 8.57 14.35 -11.52
C LEU A 162 7.37 15.04 -10.84
N SER A 163 6.65 15.89 -11.60
CA SER A 163 5.44 16.56 -11.10
C SER A 163 4.34 15.56 -10.69
N LYS A 164 4.14 14.48 -11.48
CA LYS A 164 3.19 13.42 -11.10
C LYS A 164 3.61 12.71 -9.83
N ILE A 165 4.91 12.43 -9.66
CA ILE A 165 5.44 11.81 -8.44
C ILE A 165 5.21 12.73 -7.24
N TYR A 166 5.51 14.02 -7.35
CA TYR A 166 5.27 14.97 -6.27
C TYR A 166 3.79 15.09 -5.91
N LYS A 167 2.90 15.13 -6.90
CA LYS A 167 1.45 15.17 -6.68
C LYS A 167 0.95 13.92 -5.92
N ARG A 168 1.39 12.72 -6.33
CA ARG A 168 1.05 11.47 -5.63
C ARG A 168 1.54 11.50 -4.17
N ASN A 169 2.68 12.11 -3.93
CA ASN A 169 3.39 12.10 -2.66
C ASN A 169 3.20 13.36 -1.81
N GLU A 170 2.24 14.22 -2.12
CA GLU A 170 2.06 15.49 -1.39
C GLU A 170 1.78 15.30 0.11
N LEU A 171 1.17 14.18 0.50
CA LEU A 171 0.85 13.83 1.88
C LEU A 171 1.96 13.01 2.57
N THR A 172 2.90 12.42 1.84
CA THR A 172 4.00 11.61 2.40
C THR A 172 4.77 12.30 3.53
N PRO A 173 5.10 13.61 3.46
CA PRO A 173 5.78 14.29 4.56
C PRO A 173 4.93 14.43 5.83
N LYS A 174 3.62 14.19 5.79
CA LYS A 174 2.76 14.20 6.98
C LYS A 174 3.02 13.00 7.89
N GLY A 175 3.38 11.83 7.34
CA GLY A 175 3.78 10.67 8.12
C GLY A 175 5.27 10.71 8.50
N SER A 176 6.16 11.08 7.56
CA SER A 176 7.59 11.22 7.83
C SER A 176 8.28 12.24 6.92
N ARG A 177 8.70 13.37 7.52
CA ARG A 177 9.50 14.39 6.81
C ARG A 177 10.90 13.87 6.50
N VAL A 178 11.46 13.04 7.36
CA VAL A 178 12.81 12.49 7.20
C VAL A 178 12.85 11.53 6.02
N LEU A 179 11.91 10.58 5.96
CA LEU A 179 11.85 9.61 4.88
C LEU A 179 11.50 10.27 3.55
N TRP A 180 10.61 11.28 3.55
CA TRP A 180 10.33 12.05 2.34
C TRP A 180 11.55 12.82 1.83
N ARG A 181 12.33 13.43 2.73
CA ARG A 181 13.60 14.07 2.36
C ARG A 181 14.57 13.07 1.77
N TYR A 182 14.73 11.90 2.39
CA TYR A 182 15.57 10.82 1.88
C TYR A 182 15.15 10.39 0.47
N ALA A 183 13.84 10.16 0.26
CA ALA A 183 13.31 9.79 -1.05
C ALA A 183 13.62 10.85 -2.12
N LYS A 184 13.43 12.13 -1.81
CA LYS A 184 13.76 13.22 -2.74
C LYS A 184 15.25 13.27 -3.11
N GLU A 185 16.12 13.20 -2.10
CA GLU A 185 17.56 13.42 -2.28
C GLU A 185 18.29 12.18 -2.81
N ARG A 186 17.86 10.98 -2.38
CA ARG A 186 18.58 9.73 -2.65
C ARG A 186 17.94 8.85 -3.70
N ILE A 187 16.65 9.04 -3.98
CA ILE A 187 15.91 8.27 -4.98
C ILE A 187 15.56 9.17 -6.18
N LEU A 188 14.77 10.21 -5.97
CA LEU A 188 14.20 10.97 -7.09
C LEU A 188 15.25 11.81 -7.82
N ALA A 189 16.03 12.60 -7.10
CA ALA A 189 17.02 13.49 -7.73
C ALA A 189 18.06 12.73 -8.59
N PRO A 190 18.64 11.59 -8.15
CA PRO A 190 19.52 10.79 -9.00
C PRO A 190 18.84 10.21 -10.24
N ASN A 191 17.57 9.81 -10.15
CA ASN A 191 16.82 9.25 -11.27
C ASN A 191 16.40 10.32 -12.29
N VAL A 192 16.12 11.54 -11.83
CA VAL A 192 15.95 12.70 -12.74
C VAL A 192 17.26 13.01 -13.47
N ALA A 193 18.38 13.08 -12.74
CA ALA A 193 19.69 13.34 -13.34
C ALA A 193 20.11 12.27 -14.38
N LYS A 194 19.68 11.03 -14.21
CA LYS A 194 19.89 9.92 -15.16
C LYS A 194 18.85 9.86 -16.29
N GLY A 195 17.87 10.77 -16.32
CA GLY A 195 16.80 10.78 -17.33
C GLY A 195 15.77 9.63 -17.21
N ARG A 196 15.71 8.95 -16.05
CA ARG A 196 14.78 7.84 -15.79
C ARG A 196 13.38 8.32 -15.40
N ILE A 197 13.29 9.53 -14.87
CA ILE A 197 12.06 10.28 -14.60
C ILE A 197 12.05 11.46 -15.56
N LYS A 198 10.92 11.71 -16.23
CA LYS A 198 10.78 12.88 -17.09
C LYS A 198 10.90 14.14 -16.23
N GLY A 199 11.83 15.03 -16.56
CA GLY A 199 11.86 16.41 -16.05
C GLY A 199 10.60 17.17 -16.47
N GLU A 200 10.37 18.31 -15.85
CA GLU A 200 9.34 19.24 -16.30
C GLU A 200 9.71 19.87 -17.63
#